data_8e89bf8a9e25eebe7493bdb68edc51b2
#
_entry.id   8e89bf8a9e25eebe7493bdb68edc51b2
#
_cell.length_a   1.000
_cell.length_b   1.000
_cell.length_c   1.000
_cell.angle_alpha   90.00
_cell.angle_beta   90.00
_cell.angle_gamma   90.00
#
_symmetry.space_group_name_H-M   'P 1'
#
loop_
_entity.id
_entity.type
_entity.pdbx_description
1 polymer ?
#
loop_
_entity_poly.entity_id
_entity_poly.type
_entity_poly.pdbx_seq_one_letter_code
_entity_poly.pdbx_strand_id
1 'polypeptide(L)'
;ASSSEKALCAGGDIRFFFEAGHATPTGGSALLEDFFTEEYALNHLIHFYPKPYIALMDGVVMGGGMGIAQGGPETGLRIVTERTKMAMPEVNIGLFPDVGGSHFLSHAPGQLGNYLGLTGLTIGAADALYVGLADVFVPSAQLADLNALIETTPGAQLAAAIRSRFVEGAGDGVLAAQRDTIDKHFGAGSVAAVMASLAGDDTPFAQKA
;
A
#
# COMPACT_ATOMS: atom_id res chain seq x y z
N ALA A 1 0.27 13.10 7.21
CA ALA A 1 -1.18 13.09 7.43
C ALA A 1 -1.87 13.93 6.36
N SER A 2 -3.11 13.62 6.06
CA SER A 2 -3.95 14.36 5.11
C SER A 2 -4.89 15.31 5.86
N SER A 3 -5.30 16.40 5.20
CA SER A 3 -6.41 17.26 5.67
C SER A 3 -7.78 16.63 5.39
N SER A 4 -7.83 15.55 4.61
CA SER A 4 -9.05 14.79 4.33
C SER A 4 -9.31 13.75 5.41
N GLU A 5 -10.54 13.70 5.91
CA GLU A 5 -11.00 12.64 6.81
C GLU A 5 -11.25 11.29 6.09
N LYS A 6 -11.18 11.27 4.76
CA LYS A 6 -11.53 10.10 3.94
C LYS A 6 -10.33 9.33 3.42
N ALA A 7 -9.21 10.00 3.23
CA ALA A 7 -8.05 9.42 2.57
C ALA A 7 -6.74 10.08 3.01
N LEU A 8 -5.67 9.30 3.08
CA LEU A 8 -4.31 9.86 3.03
C LEU A 8 -4.03 10.32 1.60
N CYS A 9 -4.12 9.40 0.65
CA CYS A 9 -3.94 9.65 -0.78
C CYS A 9 -4.56 8.50 -1.58
N ALA A 10 -5.39 8.82 -2.56
CA ALA A 10 -6.05 7.84 -3.43
C ALA A 10 -5.28 7.54 -4.73
N GLY A 11 -4.06 8.08 -4.88
CA GLY A 11 -3.22 7.94 -6.07
C GLY A 11 -3.31 9.13 -7.02
N GLY A 12 -2.74 8.97 -8.22
CA GLY A 12 -2.76 9.98 -9.26
C GLY A 12 -4.16 10.19 -9.87
N ASP A 13 -4.34 11.31 -10.53
CA ASP A 13 -5.60 11.62 -11.24
C ASP A 13 -5.67 10.82 -12.55
N ILE A 14 -6.35 9.68 -12.52
CA ILE A 14 -6.52 8.79 -13.68
C ILE A 14 -7.29 9.46 -14.84
N ARG A 15 -8.12 10.47 -14.57
CA ARG A 15 -8.78 11.25 -15.63
C ARG A 15 -7.75 12.08 -16.37
N PHE A 16 -6.85 12.74 -15.65
CA PHE A 16 -5.73 13.45 -16.25
C PHE A 16 -4.88 12.53 -17.13
N PHE A 17 -4.58 11.29 -16.67
CA PHE A 17 -3.83 10.32 -17.46
C PHE A 17 -4.55 9.95 -18.75
N PHE A 18 -5.86 9.70 -18.68
CA PHE A 18 -6.67 9.38 -19.84
C PHE A 18 -6.68 10.53 -20.86
N GLU A 19 -6.93 11.75 -20.42
CA GLU A 19 -7.00 12.95 -21.27
C GLU A 19 -5.63 13.25 -21.91
N ALA A 20 -4.54 13.20 -21.15
CA ALA A 20 -3.20 13.43 -21.65
C ALA A 20 -2.75 12.35 -22.64
N GLY A 21 -3.09 11.07 -22.40
CA GLY A 21 -2.80 9.97 -23.32
C GLY A 21 -3.61 10.08 -24.62
N HIS A 22 -4.88 10.48 -24.54
CA HIS A 22 -5.74 10.68 -25.73
C HIS A 22 -5.29 11.86 -26.60
N ALA A 23 -4.72 12.90 -25.98
CA ALA A 23 -4.21 14.05 -26.72
C ALA A 23 -2.97 13.71 -27.58
N THR A 24 -2.25 12.62 -27.27
CA THR A 24 -0.99 12.21 -27.93
C THR A 24 -0.98 10.72 -28.29
N PRO A 25 -1.93 10.23 -29.12
CA PRO A 25 -2.16 8.79 -29.33
C PRO A 25 -1.01 8.06 -30.05
N THR A 26 -0.13 8.77 -30.74
CA THR A 26 0.98 8.19 -31.53
C THR A 26 2.38 8.54 -31.01
N GLY A 27 2.46 9.26 -29.92
CA GLY A 27 3.72 9.65 -29.28
C GLY A 27 3.60 9.67 -27.77
N GLY A 28 4.70 9.76 -27.05
CA GLY A 28 4.67 9.93 -25.61
C GLY A 28 4.02 11.27 -25.23
N SER A 29 3.29 11.28 -24.12
CA SER A 29 2.73 12.51 -23.55
C SER A 29 3.79 13.16 -22.63
N ALA A 30 4.28 14.36 -23.00
CA ALA A 30 5.19 15.11 -22.14
C ALA A 30 4.61 15.36 -20.74
N LEU A 31 3.29 15.58 -20.66
CA LEU A 31 2.61 15.77 -19.38
C LEU A 31 2.66 14.52 -18.49
N LEU A 32 2.54 13.32 -19.08
CA LEU A 32 2.65 12.06 -18.34
C LEU A 32 4.11 11.77 -17.96
N GLU A 33 5.06 12.07 -18.84
CA GLU A 33 6.48 11.93 -18.56
C GLU A 33 6.91 12.83 -17.41
N ASP A 34 6.51 14.09 -17.40
CA ASP A 34 6.77 15.04 -16.32
C ASP A 34 6.14 14.54 -15.01
N PHE A 35 4.87 14.10 -15.05
CA PHE A 35 4.19 13.58 -13.88
C PHE A 35 4.92 12.40 -13.23
N PHE A 36 5.24 11.36 -14.00
CA PHE A 36 5.93 10.18 -13.46
C PHE A 36 7.37 10.49 -13.02
N THR A 37 8.04 11.41 -13.71
CA THR A 37 9.38 11.85 -13.33
C THR A 37 9.36 12.52 -11.94
N GLU A 38 8.41 13.41 -11.70
CA GLU A 38 8.26 14.08 -10.41
C GLU A 38 7.81 13.10 -9.31
N GLU A 39 6.85 12.23 -9.60
CA GLU A 39 6.34 11.23 -8.65
C GLU A 39 7.44 10.27 -8.20
N TYR A 40 8.22 9.73 -9.14
CA TYR A 40 9.29 8.79 -8.79
C TYR A 40 10.47 9.48 -8.12
N ALA A 41 10.76 10.74 -8.47
CA ALA A 41 11.74 11.54 -7.74
C ALA A 41 11.30 11.79 -6.28
N LEU A 42 10.01 12.03 -6.04
CA LEU A 42 9.46 12.16 -4.70
C LEU A 42 9.55 10.83 -3.93
N ASN A 43 9.18 9.70 -4.55
CA ASN A 43 9.29 8.38 -3.93
C ASN A 43 10.75 8.08 -3.52
N HIS A 44 11.70 8.38 -4.39
CA HIS A 44 13.13 8.25 -4.10
C HIS A 44 13.53 9.14 -2.92
N LEU A 45 13.11 10.41 -2.91
CA LEU A 45 13.40 11.34 -1.82
C LEU A 45 12.86 10.82 -0.48
N ILE A 46 11.63 10.28 -0.45
CA ILE A 46 11.02 9.72 0.75
C ILE A 46 11.81 8.51 1.24
N HIS A 47 12.22 7.62 0.33
CA HIS A 47 12.97 6.41 0.67
C HIS A 47 14.32 6.74 1.34
N PHE A 48 15.04 7.73 0.82
CA PHE A 48 16.34 8.16 1.36
C PHE A 48 16.24 9.33 2.34
N TYR A 49 15.03 9.60 2.86
CA TYR A 49 14.86 10.75 3.75
C TYR A 49 15.66 10.56 5.05
N PRO A 50 16.48 11.55 5.45
CA PRO A 50 17.45 11.36 6.55
C PRO A 50 16.84 11.45 7.95
N LYS A 51 15.53 11.64 8.05
CA LYS A 51 14.79 11.73 9.32
C LYS A 51 13.69 10.69 9.36
N PRO A 52 13.17 10.32 10.56
CA PRO A 52 12.02 9.46 10.66
C PRO A 52 10.84 10.00 9.83
N TYR A 53 10.32 9.16 8.94
CA TYR A 53 9.15 9.47 8.12
C TYR A 53 7.96 8.65 8.64
N ILE A 54 6.91 9.34 9.07
CA ILE A 54 5.73 8.68 9.64
C ILE A 54 4.56 8.85 8.68
N ALA A 55 4.11 7.73 8.09
CA ALA A 55 2.92 7.69 7.26
C ALA A 55 1.70 7.35 8.13
N LEU A 56 0.79 8.30 8.33
CA LEU A 56 -0.48 8.06 8.99
C LEU A 56 -1.55 7.74 7.95
N MET A 57 -1.79 6.46 7.78
CA MET A 57 -2.67 5.89 6.75
C MET A 57 -4.11 5.74 7.27
N ASP A 58 -4.73 6.86 7.59
CA ASP A 58 -6.12 6.91 8.07
C ASP A 58 -7.08 7.11 6.88
N GLY A 59 -7.89 6.12 6.58
CA GLY A 59 -8.75 6.08 5.40
C GLY A 59 -8.10 5.45 4.15
N VAL A 60 -8.38 5.97 2.97
CA VAL A 60 -7.92 5.41 1.69
C VAL A 60 -6.45 5.70 1.43
N VAL A 61 -5.70 4.65 1.02
CA VAL A 61 -4.28 4.71 0.61
C VAL A 61 -4.12 3.79 -0.60
N MET A 62 -4.10 4.33 -1.82
CA MET A 62 -4.14 3.51 -3.03
C MET A 62 -3.18 4.03 -4.10
N GLY A 63 -2.62 3.13 -4.91
CA GLY A 63 -1.77 3.45 -6.04
C GLY A 63 -0.59 4.34 -5.65
N GLY A 64 -0.43 5.52 -6.26
CA GLY A 64 0.58 6.51 -5.88
C GLY A 64 0.57 6.87 -4.39
N GLY A 65 -0.58 6.77 -3.71
CA GLY A 65 -0.68 6.90 -2.27
C GLY A 65 0.11 5.86 -1.49
N MET A 66 0.22 4.63 -2.02
CA MET A 66 1.10 3.60 -1.45
C MET A 66 2.57 3.99 -1.61
N GLY A 67 2.96 4.55 -2.75
CA GLY A 67 4.34 5.01 -2.97
C GLY A 67 4.82 6.02 -1.93
N ILE A 68 3.99 6.98 -1.57
CA ILE A 68 4.32 7.94 -0.51
C ILE A 68 4.21 7.37 0.91
N ALA A 69 3.39 6.32 1.11
CA ALA A 69 3.20 5.71 2.42
C ALA A 69 4.22 4.60 2.73
N GLN A 70 4.63 3.82 1.72
CA GLN A 70 5.51 2.64 1.88
C GLN A 70 6.99 2.95 1.68
N GLY A 71 7.31 4.06 1.03
CA GLY A 71 8.69 4.40 0.65
C GLY A 71 9.56 4.95 1.79
N GLY A 72 9.07 5.07 3.00
CA GLY A 72 9.81 5.66 4.12
C GLY A 72 11.06 4.87 4.52
N PRO A 73 12.05 5.54 5.15
CA PRO A 73 13.25 4.88 5.66
C PRO A 73 12.93 3.89 6.78
N GLU A 74 13.85 2.96 7.08
CA GLU A 74 13.71 1.98 8.16
C GLU A 74 13.44 2.63 9.55
N THR A 75 13.86 3.88 9.73
CA THR A 75 13.58 4.67 10.95
C THR A 75 12.15 5.23 10.99
N GLY A 76 11.38 5.06 9.93
CA GLY A 76 10.00 5.52 9.81
C GLY A 76 9.00 4.58 10.46
N LEU A 77 7.73 4.97 10.40
CA LEU A 77 6.59 4.16 10.82
C LEU A 77 5.43 4.30 9.86
N ARG A 78 4.78 3.18 9.57
CA ARG A 78 3.54 3.08 8.80
C ARG A 78 2.41 2.77 9.77
N ILE A 79 1.56 3.77 10.02
CA ILE A 79 0.50 3.71 11.02
C ILE A 79 -0.83 3.55 10.30
N VAL A 80 -1.64 2.57 10.73
CA VAL A 80 -2.98 2.29 10.22
C VAL A 80 -4.02 2.48 11.30
N THR A 81 -5.26 2.76 10.89
CA THR A 81 -6.44 2.81 11.75
C THR A 81 -7.50 1.81 11.28
N GLU A 82 -8.58 1.63 12.01
CA GLU A 82 -9.72 0.81 11.57
C GLU A 82 -10.39 1.33 10.29
N ARG A 83 -10.10 2.56 9.90
CA ARG A 83 -10.61 3.18 8.66
C ARG A 83 -9.73 2.94 7.45
N THR A 84 -8.54 2.38 7.63
CA THR A 84 -7.57 2.14 6.55
C THR A 84 -8.14 1.23 5.48
N LYS A 85 -8.02 1.67 4.22
CA LYS A 85 -8.31 0.90 3.01
C LYS A 85 -7.13 1.05 2.07
N MET A 86 -6.37 0.00 1.90
CA MET A 86 -5.08 -0.02 1.21
C MET A 86 -5.14 -0.92 -0.01
N ALA A 87 -4.64 -0.47 -1.16
CA ALA A 87 -4.55 -1.29 -2.37
C ALA A 87 -3.50 -0.76 -3.36
N MET A 88 -3.02 -1.68 -4.23
CA MET A 88 -2.37 -1.36 -5.50
C MET A 88 -3.31 -1.79 -6.64
N PRO A 89 -4.30 -0.92 -7.02
CA PRO A 89 -5.38 -1.33 -7.91
C PRO A 89 -5.05 -1.13 -9.40
N GLU A 90 -3.81 -0.92 -9.77
CA GLU A 90 -3.34 -0.56 -11.11
C GLU A 90 -3.79 -1.55 -12.19
N VAL A 91 -3.87 -2.84 -11.87
CA VAL A 91 -4.34 -3.89 -12.80
C VAL A 91 -5.76 -3.62 -13.32
N ASN A 92 -6.60 -2.93 -12.55
CA ASN A 92 -7.96 -2.59 -12.96
C ASN A 92 -8.03 -1.50 -14.04
N ILE A 93 -6.93 -0.81 -14.29
CA ILE A 93 -6.82 0.23 -15.33
C ILE A 93 -5.77 -0.12 -16.40
N GLY A 94 -5.34 -1.39 -16.45
CA GLY A 94 -4.35 -1.86 -17.42
C GLY A 94 -2.92 -1.38 -17.16
N LEU A 95 -2.63 -0.99 -15.92
CA LEU A 95 -1.29 -0.61 -15.46
C LEU A 95 -0.74 -1.70 -14.52
N PHE A 96 0.50 -1.60 -14.12
CA PHE A 96 1.13 -2.46 -13.10
C PHE A 96 1.39 -1.64 -11.82
N PRO A 97 1.51 -2.29 -10.63
CA PRO A 97 1.95 -1.62 -9.42
C PRO A 97 3.34 -0.99 -9.59
N ASP A 98 3.39 0.32 -9.70
CA ASP A 98 4.60 1.15 -9.80
C ASP A 98 4.99 1.75 -8.44
N VAL A 99 5.49 2.95 -8.35
CA VAL A 99 5.83 3.73 -7.14
C VAL A 99 6.58 2.93 -6.06
N GLY A 100 7.39 1.95 -6.45
CA GLY A 100 8.07 1.04 -5.55
C GLY A 100 7.25 -0.21 -5.18
N GLY A 101 6.11 -0.45 -5.82
CA GLY A 101 5.22 -1.58 -5.59
C GLY A 101 5.93 -2.93 -5.67
N SER A 102 6.80 -3.14 -6.66
CA SER A 102 7.60 -4.34 -6.79
C SER A 102 8.51 -4.59 -5.57
N HIS A 103 9.04 -3.52 -4.95
CA HIS A 103 9.85 -3.63 -3.75
C HIS A 103 9.01 -4.03 -2.55
N PHE A 104 8.05 -3.21 -2.12
CA PHE A 104 7.33 -3.48 -0.88
C PHE A 104 6.40 -4.71 -0.97
N LEU A 105 5.85 -5.03 -2.13
CA LEU A 105 5.05 -6.26 -2.31
C LEU A 105 5.93 -7.52 -2.28
N SER A 106 7.15 -7.48 -2.81
CA SER A 106 8.06 -8.64 -2.77
C SER A 106 8.53 -9.01 -1.35
N HIS A 107 8.40 -8.12 -0.39
CA HIS A 107 8.71 -8.37 1.02
C HIS A 107 7.52 -8.96 1.81
N ALA A 108 6.34 -9.02 1.20
CA ALA A 108 5.19 -9.65 1.84
C ALA A 108 5.41 -11.17 2.02
N PRO A 109 4.86 -11.78 3.09
CA PRO A 109 5.06 -13.20 3.37
C PRO A 109 4.53 -14.08 2.23
N GLY A 110 5.33 -15.08 1.77
CA GLY A 110 4.98 -16.04 0.72
C GLY A 110 4.55 -15.37 -0.57
N GLN A 111 3.36 -15.70 -1.06
CA GLN A 111 2.83 -15.19 -2.33
C GLN A 111 1.81 -14.06 -2.17
N LEU A 112 1.69 -13.50 -0.97
CA LEU A 112 0.73 -12.42 -0.70
C LEU A 112 1.01 -11.18 -1.55
N GLY A 113 2.28 -10.86 -1.80
CA GLY A 113 2.64 -9.75 -2.68
C GLY A 113 2.17 -9.96 -4.12
N ASN A 114 2.37 -11.16 -4.67
CA ASN A 114 1.85 -11.52 -5.99
C ASN A 114 0.32 -11.46 -6.03
N TYR A 115 -0.34 -11.98 -5.00
CA TYR A 115 -1.80 -11.95 -4.89
C TYR A 115 -2.32 -10.51 -4.89
N LEU A 116 -1.79 -9.65 -4.02
CA LEU A 116 -2.22 -8.25 -3.92
C LEU A 116 -1.94 -7.46 -5.20
N GLY A 117 -0.76 -7.65 -5.80
CA GLY A 117 -0.36 -6.94 -7.01
C GLY A 117 -1.14 -7.38 -8.26
N LEU A 118 -1.52 -8.67 -8.36
CA LEU A 118 -2.25 -9.20 -9.52
C LEU A 118 -3.77 -9.04 -9.41
N THR A 119 -4.32 -8.92 -8.20
CA THR A 119 -5.77 -8.79 -8.00
C THR A 119 -6.22 -7.36 -7.72
N GLY A 120 -5.30 -6.48 -7.27
CA GLY A 120 -5.66 -5.14 -6.82
C GLY A 120 -6.57 -5.13 -5.59
N LEU A 121 -6.54 -6.22 -4.79
CA LEU A 121 -7.42 -6.37 -3.63
C LEU A 121 -7.21 -5.24 -2.63
N THR A 122 -8.32 -4.67 -2.16
CA THR A 122 -8.30 -3.71 -1.05
C THR A 122 -8.25 -4.46 0.28
N ILE A 123 -7.27 -4.14 1.12
CA ILE A 123 -7.08 -4.70 2.46
C ILE A 123 -7.29 -3.65 3.55
N GLY A 124 -7.66 -4.11 4.74
CA GLY A 124 -7.78 -3.29 5.94
C GLY A 124 -6.53 -3.34 6.82
N ALA A 125 -6.62 -2.71 8.00
CA ALA A 125 -5.50 -2.57 8.93
C ALA A 125 -4.90 -3.90 9.38
N ALA A 126 -5.72 -4.89 9.74
CA ALA A 126 -5.25 -6.19 10.22
C ALA A 126 -4.44 -6.92 9.15
N ASP A 127 -4.94 -6.98 7.90
CA ASP A 127 -4.21 -7.58 6.80
C ASP A 127 -2.97 -6.77 6.43
N ALA A 128 -3.02 -5.42 6.49
CA ALA A 128 -1.85 -4.57 6.23
C ALA A 128 -0.70 -4.84 7.20
N LEU A 129 -1.00 -5.04 8.50
CA LEU A 129 -0.04 -5.46 9.52
C LEU A 129 0.51 -6.87 9.20
N TYR A 130 -0.38 -7.81 8.87
CA TYR A 130 0.00 -9.19 8.59
C TYR A 130 0.93 -9.32 7.39
N VAL A 131 0.68 -8.56 6.31
CA VAL A 131 1.51 -8.60 5.10
C VAL A 131 2.75 -7.72 5.17
N GLY A 132 2.97 -7.00 6.28
CA GLY A 132 4.13 -6.14 6.46
C GLY A 132 4.05 -4.80 5.73
N LEU A 133 2.84 -4.35 5.37
CA LEU A 133 2.59 -3.02 4.78
C LEU A 133 2.20 -1.96 5.82
N ALA A 134 2.13 -2.34 7.09
CA ALA A 134 1.94 -1.44 8.23
C ALA A 134 2.76 -1.93 9.44
N ASP A 135 3.03 -1.02 10.38
CA ASP A 135 3.88 -1.27 11.53
C ASP A 135 3.14 -1.16 12.87
N VAL A 136 2.15 -0.26 12.95
CA VAL A 136 1.41 0.03 14.18
C VAL A 136 -0.06 0.32 13.84
N PHE A 137 -0.95 -0.26 14.65
CA PHE A 137 -2.36 0.11 14.66
C PHE A 137 -2.61 1.18 15.71
N VAL A 138 -3.30 2.24 15.34
CA VAL A 138 -3.77 3.29 16.26
C VAL A 138 -5.26 3.49 16.02
N PRO A 139 -6.11 3.24 17.01
CA PRO A 139 -7.54 3.55 16.87
C PRO A 139 -7.75 5.01 16.46
N SER A 140 -8.62 5.28 15.50
CA SER A 140 -8.84 6.65 15.01
C SER A 140 -9.25 7.63 16.12
N ALA A 141 -9.93 7.13 17.16
CA ALA A 141 -10.27 7.90 18.36
C ALA A 141 -9.02 8.36 19.16
N GLN A 142 -7.86 7.74 18.96
CA GLN A 142 -6.61 8.07 19.65
C GLN A 142 -5.64 8.88 18.79
N LEU A 143 -6.05 9.38 17.63
CA LEU A 143 -5.17 10.18 16.76
C LEU A 143 -4.74 11.51 17.39
N ALA A 144 -5.55 12.09 18.25
CA ALA A 144 -5.16 13.28 19.02
C ALA A 144 -4.00 12.99 19.96
N ASP A 145 -4.03 11.85 20.64
CA ASP A 145 -2.95 11.40 21.53
C ASP A 145 -1.67 11.10 20.74
N LEU A 146 -1.80 10.48 19.57
CA LEU A 146 -0.67 10.24 18.66
C LEU A 146 -0.02 11.56 18.23
N ASN A 147 -0.80 12.56 17.85
CA ASN A 147 -0.28 13.87 17.45
C ASN A 147 0.46 14.53 18.61
N ALA A 148 -0.11 14.53 19.81
CA ALA A 148 0.55 15.07 21.00
C ALA A 148 1.87 14.34 21.31
N LEU A 149 1.92 13.03 21.12
CA LEU A 149 3.14 12.24 21.30
C LEU A 149 4.21 12.61 20.25
N ILE A 150 3.81 12.81 19.01
CA ILE A 150 4.72 13.22 17.91
C ILE A 150 5.32 14.60 18.21
N GLU A 151 4.51 15.55 18.67
CA GLU A 151 4.96 16.92 18.98
C GLU A 151 5.93 17.01 20.15
N THR A 152 5.80 16.10 21.12
CA THR A 152 6.55 16.17 22.39
C THR A 152 7.75 15.21 22.45
N THR A 153 7.88 14.27 21.51
CA THR A 153 8.92 13.23 21.54
C THR A 153 10.06 13.54 20.55
N PRO A 154 11.33 13.49 20.99
CA PRO A 154 12.47 13.62 20.09
C PRO A 154 12.45 12.56 18.97
N GLY A 155 12.77 12.95 17.72
CA GLY A 155 12.66 12.10 16.54
C GLY A 155 13.35 10.73 16.69
N ALA A 156 14.54 10.68 17.30
CA ALA A 156 15.27 9.43 17.53
C ALA A 156 14.53 8.43 18.46
N GLN A 157 13.60 8.90 19.29
CA GLN A 157 12.84 8.09 20.25
C GLN A 157 11.41 7.83 19.78
N LEU A 158 10.97 8.52 18.72
CA LEU A 158 9.57 8.62 18.35
C LEU A 158 8.97 7.26 17.94
N ALA A 159 9.68 6.50 17.12
CA ALA A 159 9.20 5.18 16.67
C ALA A 159 9.01 4.22 17.85
N ALA A 160 9.95 4.19 18.79
CA ALA A 160 9.86 3.37 19.99
C ALA A 160 8.73 3.83 20.92
N ALA A 161 8.56 5.14 21.10
CA ALA A 161 7.50 5.72 21.91
C ALA A 161 6.11 5.38 21.36
N ILE A 162 5.91 5.48 20.05
CA ILE A 162 4.64 5.13 19.40
C ILE A 162 4.35 3.63 19.55
N ARG A 163 5.30 2.75 19.26
CA ARG A 163 5.13 1.29 19.41
C ARG A 163 4.82 0.89 20.87
N SER A 164 5.43 1.57 21.83
CA SER A 164 5.18 1.31 23.26
C SER A 164 3.82 1.84 23.75
N ARG A 165 3.36 2.95 23.19
CA ARG A 165 2.10 3.58 23.60
C ARG A 165 0.86 2.92 22.99
N PHE A 166 0.96 2.48 21.72
CA PHE A 166 -0.14 1.90 20.97
C PHE A 166 0.12 0.41 20.73
N VAL A 167 -0.35 -0.41 21.66
CA VAL A 167 -0.13 -1.87 21.70
C VAL A 167 -1.38 -2.67 21.28
N GLU A 168 -2.48 -2.00 21.00
CA GLU A 168 -3.71 -2.64 20.56
C GLU A 168 -3.54 -3.29 19.18
N GLY A 169 -4.18 -4.44 18.97
CA GLY A 169 -4.24 -5.09 17.66
C GLY A 169 -5.39 -4.57 16.82
N ALA A 170 -5.24 -4.65 15.51
CA ALA A 170 -6.27 -4.27 14.55
C ALA A 170 -7.41 -5.31 14.38
N GLY A 171 -7.45 -6.34 15.23
CA GLY A 171 -8.36 -7.48 15.08
C GLY A 171 -7.85 -8.54 14.10
N ASP A 172 -8.76 -9.37 13.58
CA ASP A 172 -8.41 -10.45 12.67
C ASP A 172 -8.54 -10.00 11.21
N GLY A 173 -7.51 -10.30 10.40
CA GLY A 173 -7.52 -10.15 8.95
C GLY A 173 -7.98 -11.44 8.27
N VAL A 174 -8.27 -11.36 6.98
CA VAL A 174 -8.70 -12.53 6.19
C VAL A 174 -7.55 -13.24 5.50
N LEU A 175 -6.44 -12.56 5.23
CA LEU A 175 -5.32 -13.09 4.45
C LEU A 175 -4.55 -14.19 5.19
N ALA A 176 -4.45 -14.11 6.51
CA ALA A 176 -3.80 -15.15 7.31
C ALA A 176 -4.48 -16.51 7.13
N ALA A 177 -5.82 -16.54 7.17
CA ALA A 177 -6.59 -17.77 6.99
C ALA A 177 -6.58 -18.29 5.53
N GLN A 178 -6.29 -17.43 4.56
CA GLN A 178 -6.23 -17.79 3.14
C GLN A 178 -4.81 -18.07 2.64
N ARG A 179 -3.81 -17.95 3.51
CA ARG A 179 -2.39 -17.98 3.16
C ARG A 179 -2.00 -19.18 2.31
N ASP A 180 -2.33 -20.40 2.75
CA ASP A 180 -1.95 -21.63 2.05
C ASP A 180 -2.59 -21.72 0.66
N THR A 181 -3.83 -21.24 0.52
CA THR A 181 -4.53 -21.22 -0.76
C THR A 181 -3.90 -20.18 -1.70
N ILE A 182 -3.55 -19.01 -1.18
CA ILE A 182 -2.86 -17.96 -1.94
C ILE A 182 -1.50 -18.48 -2.41
N ASP A 183 -0.71 -19.06 -1.52
CA ASP A 183 0.62 -19.60 -1.85
C ASP A 183 0.54 -20.71 -2.90
N LYS A 184 -0.49 -21.58 -2.84
CA LYS A 184 -0.76 -22.64 -3.84
C LYS A 184 -0.94 -22.07 -5.24
N HIS A 185 -1.78 -21.06 -5.41
CA HIS A 185 -2.13 -20.55 -6.73
C HIS A 185 -1.17 -19.47 -7.25
N PHE A 186 -0.79 -18.54 -6.41
CA PHE A 186 0.03 -17.38 -6.78
C PHE A 186 1.55 -17.65 -6.72
N GLY A 187 1.96 -18.85 -6.32
CA GLY A 187 3.34 -19.35 -6.41
C GLY A 187 3.72 -19.90 -7.79
N ALA A 188 2.80 -19.92 -8.74
CA ALA A 188 3.09 -20.35 -10.11
C ALA A 188 4.00 -19.34 -10.82
N GLY A 189 4.99 -19.83 -11.59
CA GLY A 189 6.08 -19.01 -12.15
C GLY A 189 5.68 -18.01 -13.26
N SER A 190 4.38 -17.87 -13.58
CA SER A 190 3.87 -16.88 -14.54
C SER A 190 2.38 -16.58 -14.30
N VAL A 191 1.91 -15.43 -14.78
CA VAL A 191 0.48 -15.08 -14.71
C VAL A 191 -0.38 -16.12 -15.43
N ALA A 192 0.04 -16.62 -16.58
CA ALA A 192 -0.68 -17.70 -17.30
C ALA A 192 -0.81 -18.96 -16.44
N ALA A 193 0.23 -19.33 -15.70
CA ALA A 193 0.21 -20.49 -14.80
C ALA A 193 -0.67 -20.23 -13.56
N VAL A 194 -0.70 -19.02 -13.02
CA VAL A 194 -1.64 -18.60 -11.97
C VAL A 194 -3.07 -18.76 -12.45
N MET A 195 -3.40 -18.21 -13.62
CA MET A 195 -4.73 -18.32 -14.22
C MET A 195 -5.15 -19.78 -14.47
N ALA A 196 -4.24 -20.62 -14.97
CA ALA A 196 -4.50 -22.04 -15.16
C ALA A 196 -4.75 -22.77 -13.83
N SER A 197 -3.98 -22.42 -12.78
CA SER A 197 -4.15 -22.99 -11.44
C SER A 197 -5.50 -22.63 -10.83
N LEU A 198 -5.94 -21.38 -10.97
CA LEU A 198 -7.25 -20.90 -10.50
C LEU A 198 -8.39 -21.54 -11.30
N ALA A 199 -8.28 -21.61 -12.63
CA ALA A 199 -9.29 -22.22 -13.50
C ALA A 199 -9.49 -23.73 -13.26
N GLY A 200 -8.50 -24.41 -12.70
CA GLY A 200 -8.57 -25.83 -12.32
C GLY A 200 -9.06 -26.10 -10.90
N ASP A 201 -9.53 -25.08 -10.18
CA ASP A 201 -9.97 -25.17 -8.79
C ASP A 201 -11.39 -24.61 -8.64
N ASP A 202 -12.34 -25.46 -8.21
CA ASP A 202 -13.76 -25.11 -8.06
C ASP A 202 -14.09 -24.41 -6.72
N THR A 203 -13.08 -24.06 -5.94
CA THR A 203 -13.30 -23.38 -4.64
C THR A 203 -13.83 -21.96 -4.81
N PRO A 204 -14.63 -21.45 -3.84
CA PRO A 204 -15.09 -20.06 -3.87
C PRO A 204 -13.96 -19.03 -3.91
N PHE A 205 -12.78 -19.38 -3.37
CA PHE A 205 -11.59 -18.53 -3.47
C PHE A 205 -11.15 -18.39 -4.93
N ALA A 206 -10.93 -19.52 -5.61
CA ALA A 206 -10.42 -19.51 -6.99
C ALA A 206 -11.39 -18.85 -7.98
N GLN A 207 -12.71 -18.97 -7.75
CA GLN A 207 -13.74 -18.32 -8.56
C GLN A 207 -13.77 -16.80 -8.41
N LYS A 208 -13.28 -16.28 -7.27
CA LYS A 208 -13.31 -14.85 -6.95
C LYS A 208 -11.98 -14.15 -7.26
N ALA A 209 -10.86 -14.87 -7.15
CA ALA A 209 -9.52 -14.36 -7.38
C ALA A 209 -9.23 -14.18 -8.86
#